data_31c41f714cec69ee9499484ffcfa3c2b
#
_entry.id   31c41f714cec69ee9499484ffcfa3c2b
#
_cell.length_a   1.000
_cell.length_b   1.000
_cell.length_c   1.000
_cell.angle_alpha   90.00
_cell.angle_beta   90.00
_cell.angle_gamma   90.00
#
_symmetry.space_group_name_H-M   'P 1'
#
loop_
_entity.id
_entity.type
_entity.pdbx_description
1 polymer ?
#
loop_
_entity_poly.entity_id
_entity_poly.type
_entity_poly.pdbx_seq_one_letter_code
_entity_poly.pdbx_strand_id
1 'polypeptide(L)'
;MDIREEMTRQFGAEKTGGHGGLEILKHIGPGLLVTVGFIDPGNWASNMAAGSQFGYSLLWVVTLSTLMLILLQHNAAHLGIATGECLAEATRKHFPRWLGTAILATAYAATVATAMAEVLGGAIALQMLFGLPVRVGSVIVGVFSVAMLATNSYKRIERWIIAFVSLIGLAFLAELALVNVDWPQAAVAWVAPAFPAGSAAIVMSVLGAVVMPHNLFLHSEVIQSVHYEKQGEKVIRERLRYELFDTLFSMGVGWAINSSMVILAATTFFTQGVVVDDLSTAAATLSPILGSAATLIFAVALLLAGLSSSVTAGMAAGTISAGMFGEEYDIHDRHSSVGVALCMGLATLACLLVENTFQGLVLSQALLSLQLPITIFTQIRLTSSKHVMGRYANSPLTNALLLATGVVVTAINVVSLLG
;
A
#
# COMPACT_ATOMS: atom_id res chain seq x y z
N MET A 1 -19.74 17.48 -2.90
CA MET A 1 -18.47 18.23 -2.85
C MET A 1 -17.39 17.24 -3.19
N ASP A 2 -16.72 17.45 -4.31
CA ASP A 2 -15.79 16.53 -4.96
C ASP A 2 -14.50 16.37 -4.11
N ILE A 3 -13.92 15.16 -4.08
CA ILE A 3 -12.61 14.88 -3.46
C ILE A 3 -11.57 15.88 -3.99
N ARG A 4 -11.66 16.19 -5.28
CA ARG A 4 -10.86 17.16 -6.00
C ARG A 4 -10.97 18.58 -5.43
N GLU A 5 -12.19 19.07 -5.18
CA GLU A 5 -12.40 20.41 -4.62
C GLU A 5 -11.87 20.56 -3.20
N GLU A 6 -12.00 19.53 -2.38
CA GLU A 6 -11.57 19.60 -0.98
C GLU A 6 -10.06 19.39 -0.84
N MET A 7 -9.45 18.53 -1.67
CA MET A 7 -8.00 18.43 -1.75
C MET A 7 -7.38 19.73 -2.27
N THR A 8 -7.96 20.34 -3.29
CA THR A 8 -7.56 21.68 -3.78
C THR A 8 -7.77 22.74 -2.69
N ARG A 9 -8.83 22.63 -1.89
CA ARG A 9 -9.11 23.56 -0.78
C ARG A 9 -8.20 23.33 0.41
N GLN A 10 -7.88 22.07 0.74
CA GLN A 10 -7.03 21.71 1.87
C GLN A 10 -5.55 21.93 1.57
N PHE A 11 -5.12 21.69 0.33
CA PHE A 11 -3.71 21.79 -0.10
C PHE A 11 -3.42 22.99 -1.01
N GLY A 12 -4.40 23.56 -1.68
CA GLY A 12 -4.26 24.71 -2.59
C GLY A 12 -4.40 26.09 -1.93
N ALA A 13 -5.03 26.19 -0.75
CA ALA A 13 -5.38 27.46 -0.09
C ALA A 13 -4.40 27.93 1.00
N GLU A 14 -3.26 27.26 1.19
CA GLU A 14 -2.31 27.68 2.24
C GLU A 14 -1.47 28.87 1.80
N LYS A 15 -1.70 29.98 2.51
CA LYS A 15 -0.88 31.19 2.44
C LYS A 15 0.55 30.88 2.85
N THR A 16 1.49 31.22 1.98
CA THR A 16 2.92 31.25 2.27
C THR A 16 3.22 32.21 3.44
N GLY A 17 3.57 31.70 4.59
CA GLY A 17 4.03 32.51 5.71
C GLY A 17 4.17 31.76 7.02
N GLY A 18 5.42 31.46 7.39
CA GLY A 18 5.80 31.03 8.74
C GLY A 18 6.76 29.84 8.78
N HIS A 19 7.98 30.05 9.23
CA HIS A 19 9.02 29.05 9.37
C HIS A 19 9.05 28.48 10.81
N GLY A 20 8.14 27.56 11.12
CA GLY A 20 8.16 26.88 12.42
C GLY A 20 7.98 25.37 12.29
N GLY A 21 8.70 24.57 13.09
CA GLY A 21 8.66 23.10 13.06
C GLY A 21 7.27 22.46 13.22
N LEU A 22 6.28 23.18 13.76
CA LEU A 22 4.89 22.77 13.86
C LEU A 22 4.10 22.94 12.55
N GLU A 23 4.60 23.71 11.57
CA GLU A 23 3.95 23.86 10.26
C GLU A 23 4.12 22.63 9.39
N ILE A 24 5.20 21.88 9.57
CA ILE A 24 5.42 20.60 8.90
C ILE A 24 4.24 19.64 9.19
N LEU A 25 3.71 19.63 10.41
CA LEU A 25 2.57 18.80 10.79
C LEU A 25 1.26 19.12 10.05
N LYS A 26 1.12 20.36 9.53
CA LYS A 26 -0.06 20.75 8.72
C LYS A 26 0.00 20.21 7.27
N HIS A 27 1.18 19.79 6.83
CA HIS A 27 1.43 19.27 5.49
C HIS A 27 1.49 17.73 5.45
N ILE A 28 1.34 17.06 6.60
CA ILE A 28 1.20 15.61 6.71
C ILE A 28 -0.23 15.26 6.32
N GLY A 29 -0.42 14.88 5.08
CA GLY A 29 -1.76 14.57 4.58
C GLY A 29 -1.79 13.45 3.55
N PRO A 30 -1.25 13.64 2.33
CA PRO A 30 -1.29 12.60 1.29
C PRO A 30 -0.51 11.34 1.67
N GLY A 31 0.66 11.48 2.30
CA GLY A 31 1.46 10.36 2.78
C GLY A 31 0.79 9.61 3.93
N LEU A 32 0.12 10.32 4.85
CA LEU A 32 -0.62 9.68 5.94
C LEU A 32 -1.82 8.88 5.41
N LEU A 33 -2.52 9.38 4.39
CA LEU A 33 -3.61 8.66 3.73
C LEU A 33 -3.10 7.35 3.13
N VAL A 34 -1.93 7.38 2.49
CA VAL A 34 -1.27 6.19 1.95
C VAL A 34 -0.78 5.28 3.08
N THR A 35 -0.34 5.82 4.24
CA THR A 35 0.09 5.01 5.40
C THR A 35 -1.03 4.15 5.96
N VAL A 36 -2.28 4.63 5.93
CA VAL A 36 -3.44 3.78 6.26
C VAL A 36 -3.52 2.57 5.32
N GLY A 37 -3.13 2.72 4.06
CA GLY A 37 -3.01 1.62 3.10
C GLY A 37 -1.92 0.58 3.43
N PHE A 38 -0.96 0.88 4.34
CA PHE A 38 0.06 -0.08 4.80
C PHE A 38 -0.37 -0.91 6.01
N ILE A 39 -1.52 -0.65 6.59
CA ILE A 39 -2.10 -1.42 7.69
C ILE A 39 -3.34 -2.14 7.15
N ASP A 40 -3.16 -2.83 6.05
CA ASP A 40 -4.19 -3.59 5.36
C ASP A 40 -4.13 -5.09 5.69
N PRO A 41 -5.20 -5.85 5.39
CA PRO A 41 -5.25 -7.29 5.66
C PRO A 41 -4.13 -8.10 5.00
N GLY A 42 -3.67 -7.70 3.81
CA GLY A 42 -2.59 -8.36 3.09
C GLY A 42 -1.25 -8.22 3.81
N ASN A 43 -0.92 -7.00 4.30
CA ASN A 43 0.25 -6.77 5.15
C ASN A 43 0.18 -7.57 6.45
N TRP A 44 -0.99 -7.60 7.10
CA TRP A 44 -1.14 -8.36 8.34
C TRP A 44 -0.84 -9.84 8.12
N ALA A 45 -1.43 -10.45 7.10
CA ALA A 45 -1.18 -11.85 6.78
C ALA A 45 0.29 -12.11 6.44
N SER A 46 0.91 -11.27 5.60
CA SER A 46 2.29 -11.42 5.17
C SER A 46 3.28 -11.32 6.34
N ASN A 47 3.09 -10.32 7.23
CA ASN A 47 3.94 -10.10 8.39
C ASN A 47 3.77 -11.19 9.45
N MET A 48 2.52 -11.64 9.71
CA MET A 48 2.26 -12.75 10.63
C MET A 48 2.84 -14.07 10.09
N ALA A 49 2.72 -14.34 8.79
CA ALA A 49 3.35 -15.48 8.16
C ALA A 49 4.88 -15.42 8.27
N ALA A 50 5.49 -14.26 7.97
CA ALA A 50 6.93 -14.07 8.06
C ALA A 50 7.45 -14.34 9.48
N GLY A 51 6.82 -13.73 10.51
CA GLY A 51 7.22 -13.89 11.89
C GLY A 51 7.00 -15.28 12.44
N SER A 52 5.81 -15.87 12.20
CA SER A 52 5.46 -17.19 12.76
C SER A 52 6.20 -18.36 12.11
N GLN A 53 6.59 -18.25 10.83
CA GLN A 53 7.27 -19.32 10.12
C GLN A 53 8.80 -19.19 10.17
N PHE A 54 9.34 -17.96 10.17
CA PHE A 54 10.78 -17.72 10.01
C PHE A 54 11.40 -16.89 11.15
N GLY A 55 10.65 -16.63 12.21
CA GLY A 55 11.14 -15.81 13.33
C GLY A 55 11.52 -14.41 12.87
N TYR A 56 12.66 -13.91 13.33
CA TYR A 56 13.14 -12.59 12.93
C TYR A 56 13.79 -12.55 11.53
N SER A 57 14.05 -13.70 10.91
CA SER A 57 14.91 -13.82 9.72
C SER A 57 14.47 -12.98 8.52
N LEU A 58 13.20 -12.58 8.44
CA LEU A 58 12.67 -11.80 7.32
C LEU A 58 12.45 -10.30 7.63
N LEU A 59 12.91 -9.80 8.79
CA LEU A 59 12.81 -8.36 9.11
C LEU A 59 13.54 -7.46 8.12
N TRP A 60 14.63 -7.94 7.52
CA TRP A 60 15.34 -7.20 6.47
C TRP A 60 14.48 -6.91 5.24
N VAL A 61 13.52 -7.79 4.92
CA VAL A 61 12.59 -7.57 3.80
C VAL A 61 11.72 -6.37 4.07
N VAL A 62 11.18 -6.23 5.30
CA VAL A 62 10.38 -5.06 5.70
C VAL A 62 11.20 -3.78 5.58
N THR A 63 12.45 -3.79 6.07
CA THR A 63 13.34 -2.62 5.99
C THR A 63 13.66 -2.27 4.54
N LEU A 64 14.10 -3.24 3.75
CA LEU A 64 14.46 -3.03 2.36
C LEU A 64 13.27 -2.54 1.54
N SER A 65 12.10 -3.17 1.70
CA SER A 65 10.87 -2.78 1.00
C SER A 65 10.44 -1.36 1.35
N THR A 66 10.57 -0.97 2.62
CA THR A 66 10.25 0.40 3.05
C THR A 66 11.20 1.43 2.43
N LEU A 67 12.51 1.15 2.40
CA LEU A 67 13.48 2.04 1.76
C LEU A 67 13.21 2.18 0.25
N MET A 68 12.89 1.08 -0.42
CA MET A 68 12.51 1.09 -1.83
C MET A 68 11.22 1.90 -2.05
N LEU A 69 10.23 1.71 -1.19
CA LEU A 69 8.96 2.42 -1.28
C LEU A 69 9.13 3.94 -1.14
N ILE A 70 9.94 4.41 -0.18
CA ILE A 70 10.24 5.84 -0.01
C ILE A 70 10.78 6.42 -1.33
N LEU A 71 11.72 5.74 -1.96
CA LEU A 71 12.29 6.19 -3.24
C LEU A 71 11.24 6.20 -4.36
N LEU A 72 10.45 5.15 -4.47
CA LEU A 72 9.46 4.98 -5.54
C LEU A 72 8.28 5.94 -5.37
N GLN A 73 7.78 6.08 -4.14
CA GLN A 73 6.64 6.96 -3.86
C GLN A 73 7.00 8.43 -4.06
N HIS A 74 8.14 8.86 -3.53
CA HIS A 74 8.65 10.21 -3.78
C HIS A 74 8.87 10.48 -5.28
N ASN A 75 9.37 9.50 -6.02
CA ASN A 75 9.59 9.63 -7.46
C ASN A 75 8.26 9.63 -8.26
N ALA A 76 7.22 8.91 -7.82
CA ALA A 76 5.88 8.97 -8.40
C ALA A 76 5.23 10.34 -8.15
N ALA A 77 5.34 10.86 -6.94
CA ALA A 77 4.88 12.21 -6.61
C ALA A 77 5.65 13.29 -7.39
N HIS A 78 6.95 13.11 -7.57
CA HIS A 78 7.79 14.01 -8.37
C HIS A 78 7.27 14.13 -9.81
N LEU A 79 6.85 13.01 -10.43
CA LEU A 79 6.21 13.03 -11.75
C LEU A 79 4.95 13.92 -11.72
N GLY A 80 4.01 13.67 -10.81
CA GLY A 80 2.75 14.41 -10.69
C GLY A 80 2.95 15.90 -10.41
N ILE A 81 3.85 16.25 -9.46
CA ILE A 81 4.14 17.65 -9.10
C ILE A 81 4.77 18.42 -10.26
N ALA A 82 5.69 17.79 -10.99
CA ALA A 82 6.49 18.45 -12.01
C ALA A 82 5.79 18.57 -13.37
N THR A 83 4.94 17.59 -13.70
CA THR A 83 4.34 17.48 -15.04
C THR A 83 2.82 17.73 -15.07
N GLY A 84 2.15 17.54 -13.94
CA GLY A 84 0.69 17.51 -13.89
C GLY A 84 0.09 16.25 -14.54
N GLU A 85 0.89 15.19 -14.72
CA GLU A 85 0.44 13.90 -15.25
C GLU A 85 0.63 12.82 -14.18
N CYS A 86 -0.37 11.96 -13.98
CA CYS A 86 -0.19 10.77 -13.16
C CYS A 86 0.62 9.69 -13.89
N LEU A 87 1.06 8.67 -13.16
CA LEU A 87 1.87 7.59 -13.73
C LEU A 87 1.14 6.83 -14.83
N ALA A 88 -0.20 6.69 -14.74
CA ALA A 88 -1.01 6.00 -15.74
C ALA A 88 -1.11 6.82 -17.05
N GLU A 89 -1.45 8.09 -16.95
CA GLU A 89 -1.52 9.02 -18.11
C GLU A 89 -0.17 9.19 -18.79
N ALA A 90 0.90 9.43 -17.99
CA ALA A 90 2.26 9.56 -18.52
C ALA A 90 2.69 8.27 -19.25
N THR A 91 2.33 7.08 -18.72
CA THR A 91 2.59 5.81 -19.41
C THR A 91 1.86 5.76 -20.74
N ARG A 92 0.58 6.12 -20.76
CA ARG A 92 -0.22 6.13 -21.99
C ARG A 92 0.30 7.10 -23.03
N LYS A 93 0.74 8.27 -22.62
CA LYS A 93 1.19 9.38 -23.49
C LYS A 93 2.58 9.15 -24.04
N HIS A 94 3.52 8.64 -23.25
CA HIS A 94 4.96 8.62 -23.58
C HIS A 94 5.50 7.25 -24.00
N PHE A 95 4.66 6.19 -23.96
CA PHE A 95 5.00 4.87 -24.52
C PHE A 95 4.21 4.58 -25.81
N PRO A 96 4.71 3.69 -26.70
CA PRO A 96 3.90 3.17 -27.80
C PRO A 96 2.59 2.59 -27.28
N ARG A 97 1.49 2.79 -28.00
CA ARG A 97 0.13 2.41 -27.55
C ARG A 97 0.04 1.00 -27.00
N TRP A 98 0.57 0.02 -27.75
CA TRP A 98 0.51 -1.39 -27.36
C TRP A 98 1.28 -1.67 -26.06
N LEU A 99 2.48 -1.04 -25.90
CA LEU A 99 3.31 -1.22 -24.73
C LEU A 99 2.71 -0.53 -23.49
N GLY A 100 2.24 0.72 -23.64
CA GLY A 100 1.57 1.44 -22.56
C GLY A 100 0.34 0.69 -22.08
N THR A 101 -0.50 0.18 -23.01
CA THR A 101 -1.66 -0.64 -22.65
C THR A 101 -1.26 -1.94 -21.95
N ALA A 102 -0.20 -2.62 -22.41
CA ALA A 102 0.27 -3.85 -21.77
C ALA A 102 0.79 -3.58 -20.34
N ILE A 103 1.58 -2.52 -20.13
CA ILE A 103 2.05 -2.11 -18.80
C ILE A 103 0.87 -1.83 -17.87
N LEU A 104 -0.08 -1.01 -18.30
CA LEU A 104 -1.25 -0.65 -17.50
C LEU A 104 -2.16 -1.86 -17.23
N ALA A 105 -2.28 -2.80 -18.18
CA ALA A 105 -3.02 -4.04 -17.97
C ALA A 105 -2.38 -4.93 -16.89
N THR A 106 -1.05 -5.02 -16.81
CA THR A 106 -0.38 -5.75 -15.73
C THR A 106 -0.57 -5.06 -14.38
N ALA A 107 -0.52 -3.72 -14.34
CA ALA A 107 -0.79 -2.94 -13.14
C ALA A 107 -2.23 -3.12 -12.67
N TYR A 108 -3.18 -3.13 -13.61
CA TYR A 108 -4.60 -3.38 -13.32
C TYR A 108 -4.82 -4.79 -12.76
N ALA A 109 -4.18 -5.82 -13.34
CA ALA A 109 -4.26 -7.18 -12.83
C ALA A 109 -3.69 -7.30 -11.39
N ALA A 110 -2.59 -6.61 -11.10
CA ALA A 110 -2.06 -6.52 -9.74
C ALA A 110 -3.05 -5.80 -8.79
N THR A 111 -3.73 -4.76 -9.28
CA THR A 111 -4.76 -4.07 -8.49
C THR A 111 -5.95 -4.98 -8.18
N VAL A 112 -6.35 -5.86 -9.09
CA VAL A 112 -7.38 -6.89 -8.82
C VAL A 112 -6.91 -7.85 -7.73
N ALA A 113 -5.63 -8.26 -7.75
CA ALA A 113 -5.09 -9.17 -6.73
C ALA A 113 -5.08 -8.52 -5.33
N THR A 114 -4.70 -7.24 -5.22
CA THR A 114 -4.80 -6.54 -3.93
C THR A 114 -6.24 -6.32 -3.51
N ALA A 115 -7.13 -5.88 -4.41
CA ALA A 115 -8.56 -5.71 -4.10
C ALA A 115 -9.19 -7.01 -3.58
N MET A 116 -8.75 -8.18 -4.10
CA MET A 116 -9.14 -9.47 -3.56
C MET A 116 -8.70 -9.62 -2.10
N ALA A 117 -7.45 -9.28 -1.75
CA ALA A 117 -6.96 -9.35 -0.37
C ALA A 117 -7.77 -8.45 0.57
N GLU A 118 -8.07 -7.23 0.12
CA GLU A 118 -8.82 -6.26 0.91
C GLU A 118 -10.25 -6.71 1.20
N VAL A 119 -10.94 -7.16 0.15
CA VAL A 119 -12.29 -7.74 0.24
C VAL A 119 -12.29 -8.97 1.14
N LEU A 120 -11.28 -9.84 0.98
CA LEU A 120 -11.13 -11.06 1.77
C LEU A 120 -10.88 -10.75 3.26
N GLY A 121 -10.03 -9.78 3.56
CA GLY A 121 -9.77 -9.31 4.92
C GLY A 121 -11.02 -8.76 5.60
N GLY A 122 -11.79 -7.92 4.90
CA GLY A 122 -13.09 -7.44 5.39
C GLY A 122 -14.10 -8.58 5.61
N ALA A 123 -14.09 -9.61 4.75
CA ALA A 123 -14.95 -10.78 4.89
C ALA A 123 -14.55 -11.65 6.10
N ILE A 124 -13.26 -11.85 6.34
CA ILE A 124 -12.73 -12.53 7.53
C ILE A 124 -13.17 -11.77 8.80
N ALA A 125 -13.08 -10.45 8.78
CA ALA A 125 -13.55 -9.62 9.90
C ALA A 125 -15.05 -9.79 10.17
N LEU A 126 -15.89 -9.84 9.12
CA LEU A 126 -17.32 -10.13 9.26
C LEU A 126 -17.57 -11.54 9.80
N GLN A 127 -16.75 -12.52 9.44
CA GLN A 127 -16.80 -13.86 10.02
C GLN A 127 -16.45 -13.83 11.51
N MET A 128 -15.41 -13.12 11.92
CA MET A 128 -14.99 -12.99 13.31
C MET A 128 -16.05 -12.27 14.17
N LEU A 129 -16.70 -11.23 13.63
CA LEU A 129 -17.68 -10.40 14.36
C LEU A 129 -19.06 -11.03 14.43
N PHE A 130 -19.51 -11.64 13.35
CA PHE A 130 -20.92 -12.05 13.17
C PHE A 130 -21.09 -13.53 12.80
N GLY A 131 -20.01 -14.29 12.66
CA GLY A 131 -20.06 -15.69 12.23
C GLY A 131 -20.49 -15.87 10.77
N LEU A 132 -20.44 -14.82 9.94
CA LEU A 132 -20.85 -14.89 8.54
C LEU A 132 -19.85 -15.71 7.72
N PRO A 133 -20.31 -16.61 6.82
CA PRO A 133 -19.40 -17.29 5.90
C PRO A 133 -18.60 -16.29 5.08
N VAL A 134 -17.29 -16.51 4.92
CA VAL A 134 -16.38 -15.59 4.17
C VAL A 134 -16.91 -15.27 2.77
N ARG A 135 -17.48 -16.24 2.06
CA ARG A 135 -18.10 -16.03 0.75
C ARG A 135 -19.21 -14.97 0.77
N VAL A 136 -20.08 -15.01 1.78
CA VAL A 136 -21.14 -14.00 1.94
C VAL A 136 -20.54 -12.66 2.34
N GLY A 137 -19.58 -12.67 3.29
CA GLY A 137 -18.84 -11.48 3.69
C GLY A 137 -18.15 -10.78 2.53
N SER A 138 -17.52 -11.54 1.62
CA SER A 138 -16.84 -11.00 0.43
C SER A 138 -17.80 -10.27 -0.51
N VAL A 139 -19.00 -10.79 -0.74
CA VAL A 139 -20.02 -10.11 -1.53
C VAL A 139 -20.47 -8.82 -0.85
N ILE A 140 -20.72 -8.86 0.48
CA ILE A 140 -21.12 -7.66 1.25
C ILE A 140 -20.04 -6.58 1.16
N VAL A 141 -18.77 -6.92 1.43
CA VAL A 141 -17.64 -5.98 1.39
C VAL A 141 -17.45 -5.43 -0.03
N GLY A 142 -17.46 -6.28 -1.06
CA GLY A 142 -17.31 -5.86 -2.45
C GLY A 142 -18.39 -4.88 -2.90
N VAL A 143 -19.67 -5.20 -2.66
CA VAL A 143 -20.79 -4.33 -3.00
C VAL A 143 -20.74 -3.02 -2.22
N PHE A 144 -20.45 -3.09 -0.90
CA PHE A 144 -20.36 -1.91 -0.07
C PHE A 144 -19.23 -0.97 -0.51
N SER A 145 -18.05 -1.51 -0.88
CA SER A 145 -16.91 -0.73 -1.38
C SER A 145 -17.25 -0.01 -2.69
N VAL A 146 -17.91 -0.70 -3.64
CA VAL A 146 -18.38 -0.06 -4.89
C VAL A 146 -19.40 1.03 -4.59
N ALA A 147 -20.35 0.78 -3.69
CA ALA A 147 -21.33 1.78 -3.29
C ALA A 147 -20.70 3.01 -2.62
N MET A 148 -19.68 2.81 -1.79
CA MET A 148 -18.93 3.90 -1.17
C MET A 148 -18.21 4.76 -2.20
N LEU A 149 -17.58 4.15 -3.20
CA LEU A 149 -16.92 4.84 -4.30
C LEU A 149 -17.92 5.62 -5.14
N ALA A 150 -19.01 4.98 -5.60
CA ALA A 150 -20.03 5.60 -6.42
C ALA A 150 -20.75 6.77 -5.74
N THR A 151 -20.93 6.72 -4.42
CA THR A 151 -21.60 7.77 -3.63
C THR A 151 -20.65 8.80 -3.04
N ASN A 152 -19.33 8.66 -3.27
CA ASN A 152 -18.27 9.50 -2.66
C ASN A 152 -18.42 9.63 -1.13
N SER A 153 -18.89 8.56 -0.48
CA SER A 153 -19.21 8.54 0.95
C SER A 153 -18.01 8.21 1.83
N TYR A 154 -16.87 7.81 1.24
CA TYR A 154 -15.65 7.40 1.94
C TYR A 154 -15.17 8.43 2.98
N LYS A 155 -15.20 9.73 2.64
CA LYS A 155 -14.75 10.81 3.52
C LYS A 155 -15.47 10.87 4.89
N ARG A 156 -16.72 10.39 4.97
CA ARG A 156 -17.46 10.41 6.23
C ARG A 156 -16.92 9.42 7.25
N ILE A 157 -16.41 8.29 6.77
CA ILE A 157 -15.88 7.21 7.63
C ILE A 157 -14.35 7.22 7.69
N GLU A 158 -13.67 7.92 6.79
CA GLU A 158 -12.20 8.01 6.73
C GLU A 158 -11.57 8.37 8.09
N ARG A 159 -12.13 9.32 8.81
CA ARG A 159 -11.63 9.71 10.14
C ARG A 159 -11.72 8.57 11.17
N TRP A 160 -12.79 7.79 11.12
CA TRP A 160 -12.94 6.61 11.97
C TRP A 160 -11.98 5.51 11.59
N ILE A 161 -11.78 5.30 10.29
CA ILE A 161 -10.80 4.34 9.76
C ILE A 161 -9.40 4.72 10.26
N ILE A 162 -8.97 5.96 10.04
CA ILE A 162 -7.67 6.46 10.51
C ILE A 162 -7.52 6.25 12.02
N ALA A 163 -8.54 6.58 12.80
CA ALA A 163 -8.50 6.44 14.26
C ALA A 163 -8.33 4.97 14.68
N PHE A 164 -9.13 4.05 14.14
CA PHE A 164 -9.05 2.63 14.51
C PHE A 164 -7.79 1.95 14.00
N VAL A 165 -7.38 2.24 12.78
CA VAL A 165 -6.14 1.70 12.20
C VAL A 165 -4.92 2.22 12.95
N SER A 166 -4.91 3.49 13.34
CA SER A 166 -3.85 4.04 14.20
C SER A 166 -3.84 3.41 15.57
N LEU A 167 -5.02 3.19 16.16
CA LEU A 167 -5.12 2.54 17.47
C LEU A 167 -4.53 1.13 17.46
N ILE A 168 -4.85 0.32 16.43
CA ILE A 168 -4.31 -1.04 16.34
C ILE A 168 -2.80 -1.02 16.05
N GLY A 169 -2.33 -0.10 15.22
CA GLY A 169 -0.90 0.09 14.96
C GLY A 169 -0.14 0.45 16.24
N LEU A 170 -0.68 1.36 17.05
CA LEU A 170 -0.13 1.69 18.36
C LEU A 170 -0.21 0.51 19.34
N ALA A 171 -1.27 -0.30 19.29
CA ALA A 171 -1.37 -1.49 20.11
C ALA A 171 -0.28 -2.51 19.77
N PHE A 172 0.02 -2.76 18.49
CA PHE A 172 1.14 -3.63 18.09
C PHE A 172 2.50 -3.10 18.60
N LEU A 173 2.72 -1.78 18.53
CA LEU A 173 3.96 -1.18 19.06
C LEU A 173 4.03 -1.29 20.58
N ALA A 174 2.94 -1.05 21.29
CA ALA A 174 2.90 -1.15 22.75
C ALA A 174 3.08 -2.59 23.25
N GLU A 175 2.57 -3.58 22.50
CA GLU A 175 2.72 -5.01 22.81
C GLU A 175 4.18 -5.45 22.86
N LEU A 176 5.07 -4.83 22.06
CA LEU A 176 6.49 -5.09 22.09
C LEU A 176 7.12 -4.87 23.48
N ALA A 177 6.54 -3.99 24.31
CA ALA A 177 7.00 -3.74 25.67
C ALA A 177 6.59 -4.83 26.66
N LEU A 178 5.63 -5.69 26.29
CA LEU A 178 5.08 -6.73 27.17
C LEU A 178 5.61 -8.13 26.85
N VAL A 179 6.18 -8.32 25.65
CA VAL A 179 6.75 -9.60 25.25
C VAL A 179 8.29 -9.59 25.38
N ASN A 180 8.86 -10.76 25.56
CA ASN A 180 10.32 -10.91 25.68
C ASN A 180 10.98 -10.96 24.31
N VAL A 181 11.25 -9.79 23.72
CA VAL A 181 11.90 -9.66 22.41
C VAL A 181 13.41 -9.84 22.56
N ASP A 182 14.01 -10.68 21.70
CA ASP A 182 15.46 -10.71 21.51
C ASP A 182 15.91 -9.55 20.62
N TRP A 183 16.09 -8.38 21.24
CA TRP A 183 16.46 -7.15 20.54
C TRP A 183 17.81 -7.23 19.80
N PRO A 184 18.87 -7.87 20.35
CA PRO A 184 20.12 -8.10 19.62
C PRO A 184 19.89 -8.87 18.32
N GLN A 185 19.12 -9.97 18.35
CA GLN A 185 18.80 -10.76 17.16
C GLN A 185 17.93 -9.98 16.18
N ALA A 186 16.89 -9.28 16.63
CA ALA A 186 16.03 -8.45 15.81
C ALA A 186 16.81 -7.33 15.12
N ALA A 187 17.72 -6.66 15.84
CA ALA A 187 18.55 -5.58 15.31
C ALA A 187 19.46 -6.06 14.16
N VAL A 188 20.07 -7.22 14.29
CA VAL A 188 20.85 -7.83 13.20
C VAL A 188 19.93 -8.21 12.04
N ALA A 189 18.77 -8.80 12.31
CA ALA A 189 17.83 -9.26 11.29
C ALA A 189 17.21 -8.13 10.45
N TRP A 190 17.15 -6.89 10.96
CA TRP A 190 16.69 -5.73 10.16
C TRP A 190 17.62 -5.38 9.00
N VAL A 191 18.92 -5.72 9.11
CA VAL A 191 19.94 -5.29 8.13
C VAL A 191 20.67 -6.45 7.46
N ALA A 192 20.59 -7.67 8.01
CA ALA A 192 21.26 -8.84 7.49
C ALA A 192 20.29 -9.70 6.64
N PRO A 193 20.44 -9.73 5.31
CA PRO A 193 19.59 -10.58 4.45
C PRO A 193 19.76 -12.06 4.77
N ALA A 194 18.63 -12.77 4.90
CA ALA A 194 18.58 -14.21 5.06
C ALA A 194 17.45 -14.79 4.21
N PHE A 195 17.69 -15.92 3.56
CA PHE A 195 16.70 -16.64 2.76
C PHE A 195 16.56 -18.07 3.31
N PRO A 196 15.81 -18.27 4.39
CA PRO A 196 15.52 -19.61 4.89
C PRO A 196 14.84 -20.48 3.82
N ALA A 197 15.08 -21.79 3.83
CA ALA A 197 14.41 -22.69 2.90
C ALA A 197 12.88 -22.57 3.03
N GLY A 198 12.17 -22.46 1.90
CA GLY A 198 10.71 -22.29 1.86
C GLY A 198 10.21 -20.84 2.11
N SER A 199 11.10 -19.86 2.33
CA SER A 199 10.70 -18.47 2.58
C SER A 199 10.30 -17.69 1.31
N ALA A 200 10.54 -18.20 0.13
CA ALA A 200 10.42 -17.51 -1.15
C ALA A 200 9.05 -16.81 -1.32
N ALA A 201 7.96 -17.51 -1.15
CA ALA A 201 6.61 -16.95 -1.30
C ALA A 201 6.32 -15.85 -0.25
N ILE A 202 6.82 -16.01 0.98
CA ILE A 202 6.63 -15.03 2.06
C ILE A 202 7.49 -13.79 1.82
N VAL A 203 8.73 -13.94 1.34
CA VAL A 203 9.59 -12.81 0.96
C VAL A 203 8.92 -11.98 -0.13
N MET A 204 8.39 -12.61 -1.19
CA MET A 204 7.64 -11.93 -2.24
C MET A 204 6.37 -11.27 -1.69
N SER A 205 5.67 -11.96 -0.78
CA SER A 205 4.45 -11.44 -0.16
C SER A 205 4.73 -10.18 0.66
N VAL A 206 5.73 -10.19 1.54
CA VAL A 206 6.12 -9.01 2.33
C VAL A 206 6.58 -7.87 1.43
N LEU A 207 7.39 -8.16 0.39
CA LEU A 207 7.84 -7.15 -0.57
C LEU A 207 6.66 -6.52 -1.31
N GLY A 208 5.74 -7.32 -1.84
CA GLY A 208 4.56 -6.85 -2.56
C GLY A 208 3.58 -6.08 -1.67
N ALA A 209 3.38 -6.57 -0.45
CA ALA A 209 2.53 -5.94 0.55
C ALA A 209 3.04 -4.55 0.98
N VAL A 210 4.36 -4.37 1.12
CA VAL A 210 4.93 -3.07 1.51
C VAL A 210 4.98 -2.10 0.32
N VAL A 211 5.45 -2.53 -0.87
CA VAL A 211 5.68 -1.58 -1.97
C VAL A 211 4.42 -1.25 -2.77
N MET A 212 3.47 -2.18 -2.91
CA MET A 212 2.16 -1.97 -3.54
C MET A 212 2.17 -1.15 -4.85
N PRO A 213 2.42 -1.78 -6.01
CA PRO A 213 2.53 -1.05 -7.27
C PRO A 213 1.32 -0.18 -7.60
N HIS A 214 0.10 -0.62 -7.30
CA HIS A 214 -1.12 0.14 -7.53
C HIS A 214 -1.19 1.45 -6.72
N ASN A 215 -0.59 1.49 -5.52
CA ASN A 215 -0.51 2.69 -4.71
C ASN A 215 0.42 3.75 -5.32
N LEU A 216 1.43 3.36 -6.10
CA LEU A 216 2.26 4.33 -6.84
C LEU A 216 1.44 5.06 -7.91
N PHE A 217 0.54 4.35 -8.60
CA PHE A 217 -0.40 4.96 -9.54
C PHE A 217 -1.37 5.89 -8.83
N LEU A 218 -2.01 5.43 -7.76
CA LEU A 218 -2.97 6.22 -6.99
C LEU A 218 -2.29 7.46 -6.37
N HIS A 219 -1.11 7.31 -5.79
CA HIS A 219 -0.39 8.43 -5.17
C HIS A 219 -0.07 9.52 -6.19
N SER A 220 0.40 9.14 -7.39
CA SER A 220 0.66 10.10 -8.45
C SER A 220 -0.60 10.83 -8.93
N GLU A 221 -1.75 10.17 -8.95
CA GLU A 221 -3.06 10.75 -9.28
C GLU A 221 -3.52 11.75 -8.22
N VAL A 222 -3.43 11.36 -6.95
CA VAL A 222 -3.79 12.23 -5.82
C VAL A 222 -2.96 13.52 -5.85
N ILE A 223 -1.68 13.42 -6.13
CA ILE A 223 -0.77 14.57 -6.24
C ILE A 223 -1.10 15.42 -7.48
N GLN A 224 -1.37 14.80 -8.63
CA GLN A 224 -1.76 15.48 -9.87
C GLN A 224 -2.99 16.35 -9.67
N SER A 225 -4.00 15.86 -8.95
CA SER A 225 -5.29 16.53 -8.78
C SER A 225 -5.19 17.95 -8.19
N VAL A 226 -4.04 18.30 -7.59
CA VAL A 226 -3.77 19.65 -7.01
C VAL A 226 -3.18 20.62 -8.04
N HIS A 227 -2.73 20.15 -9.21
CA HIS A 227 -2.18 20.97 -10.30
C HIS A 227 -1.05 21.93 -9.87
N TYR A 228 -0.05 21.39 -9.15
CA TYR A 228 1.10 22.19 -8.68
C TYR A 228 1.93 22.77 -9.84
N GLU A 229 1.96 22.11 -11.00
CA GLU A 229 2.68 22.55 -12.20
C GLU A 229 2.24 23.94 -12.69
N LYS A 230 0.98 24.33 -12.41
CA LYS A 230 0.40 25.64 -12.77
C LYS A 230 0.75 26.75 -11.77
N GLN A 231 1.30 26.42 -10.59
CA GLN A 231 1.49 27.36 -9.49
C GLN A 231 2.90 28.00 -9.47
N GLY A 232 3.78 27.58 -10.38
CA GLY A 232 5.11 28.16 -10.57
C GLY A 232 6.24 27.41 -9.83
N GLU A 233 7.48 27.70 -10.24
CA GLU A 233 8.67 26.95 -9.85
C GLU A 233 8.95 26.91 -8.34
N LYS A 234 8.69 28.01 -7.66
CA LYS A 234 8.91 28.10 -6.19
C LYS A 234 8.01 27.10 -5.47
N VAL A 235 6.73 27.03 -5.87
CA VAL A 235 5.75 26.12 -5.28
C VAL A 235 6.13 24.67 -5.57
N ILE A 236 6.52 24.35 -6.82
CA ILE A 236 6.96 22.99 -7.19
C ILE A 236 8.12 22.52 -6.29
N ARG A 237 9.19 23.34 -6.12
CA ARG A 237 10.34 22.97 -5.28
C ARG A 237 9.95 22.80 -3.80
N GLU A 238 9.10 23.67 -3.32
CA GLU A 238 8.63 23.62 -1.94
C GLU A 238 7.79 22.35 -1.69
N ARG A 239 6.89 22.01 -2.62
CA ARG A 239 6.03 20.81 -2.52
C ARG A 239 6.83 19.51 -2.65
N LEU A 240 7.81 19.44 -3.53
CA LEU A 240 8.73 18.29 -3.61
C LEU A 240 9.45 18.03 -2.28
N ARG A 241 9.85 19.10 -1.58
CA ARG A 241 10.49 18.97 -0.28
C ARG A 241 9.52 18.50 0.81
N TYR A 242 8.32 19.06 0.87
CA TYR A 242 7.32 18.67 1.86
C TYR A 242 6.84 17.25 1.64
N GLU A 243 6.62 16.86 0.40
CA GLU A 243 6.24 15.51 0.04
C GLU A 243 7.29 14.48 0.47
N LEU A 244 8.59 14.77 0.29
CA LEU A 244 9.66 13.89 0.76
C LEU A 244 9.60 13.70 2.28
N PHE A 245 9.36 14.77 3.06
CA PHE A 245 9.22 14.66 4.51
C PHE A 245 7.98 13.89 4.92
N ASP A 246 6.84 14.12 4.25
CA ASP A 246 5.61 13.39 4.47
C ASP A 246 5.79 11.89 4.20
N THR A 247 6.40 11.54 3.07
CA THR A 247 6.74 10.15 2.71
C THR A 247 7.69 9.50 3.73
N LEU A 248 8.77 10.18 4.12
CA LEU A 248 9.73 9.65 5.10
C LEU A 248 9.06 9.37 6.45
N PHE A 249 8.26 10.30 6.95
CA PHE A 249 7.57 10.14 8.23
C PHE A 249 6.55 9.01 8.17
N SER A 250 5.70 9.03 7.15
CA SER A 250 4.62 8.06 6.95
C SER A 250 5.14 6.65 6.77
N MET A 251 6.15 6.47 5.92
CA MET A 251 6.78 5.17 5.69
C MET A 251 7.58 4.69 6.91
N GLY A 252 8.18 5.60 7.68
CA GLY A 252 8.84 5.28 8.95
C GLY A 252 7.86 4.69 9.98
N VAL A 253 6.67 5.27 10.09
CA VAL A 253 5.59 4.72 10.94
C VAL A 253 5.14 3.36 10.41
N GLY A 254 4.91 3.21 9.10
CA GLY A 254 4.55 1.94 8.48
C GLY A 254 5.61 0.86 8.71
N TRP A 255 6.91 1.19 8.58
CA TRP A 255 8.02 0.29 8.89
C TRP A 255 7.99 -0.20 10.34
N ALA A 256 7.75 0.71 11.30
CA ALA A 256 7.70 0.36 12.70
C ALA A 256 6.54 -0.60 13.01
N ILE A 257 5.35 -0.34 12.45
CA ILE A 257 4.16 -1.18 12.63
C ILE A 257 4.37 -2.55 11.97
N ASN A 258 4.82 -2.61 10.71
CA ASN A 258 5.07 -3.88 10.03
C ASN A 258 6.16 -4.70 10.73
N SER A 259 7.25 -4.06 11.17
CA SER A 259 8.30 -4.72 11.97
C SER A 259 7.74 -5.26 13.28
N SER A 260 6.88 -4.50 13.98
CA SER A 260 6.28 -4.96 15.24
C SER A 260 5.42 -6.21 15.04
N MET A 261 4.66 -6.31 13.96
CA MET A 261 3.87 -7.50 13.64
C MET A 261 4.75 -8.73 13.43
N VAL A 262 5.85 -8.60 12.66
CA VAL A 262 6.79 -9.70 12.45
C VAL A 262 7.44 -10.12 13.78
N ILE A 263 7.90 -9.16 14.59
CA ILE A 263 8.54 -9.42 15.88
C ILE A 263 7.57 -10.10 16.86
N LEU A 264 6.32 -9.62 16.95
CA LEU A 264 5.29 -10.22 17.79
C LEU A 264 4.97 -11.64 17.36
N ALA A 265 4.79 -11.88 16.05
CA ALA A 265 4.54 -13.21 15.54
C ALA A 265 5.74 -14.15 15.79
N ALA A 266 6.97 -13.66 15.64
CA ALA A 266 8.18 -14.41 15.96
C ALA A 266 8.25 -14.77 17.45
N THR A 267 7.96 -13.81 18.32
CA THR A 267 8.08 -14.01 19.77
C THR A 267 6.94 -14.88 20.32
N THR A 268 5.71 -14.72 19.78
CA THR A 268 4.52 -15.39 20.31
C THR A 268 4.34 -16.80 19.71
N PHE A 269 4.56 -16.96 18.40
CA PHE A 269 4.21 -18.19 17.69
C PHE A 269 5.44 -19.02 17.31
N PHE A 270 6.46 -18.41 16.68
CA PHE A 270 7.64 -19.14 16.23
C PHE A 270 8.37 -19.86 17.36
N THR A 271 8.51 -19.19 18.52
CA THR A 271 9.13 -19.79 19.71
C THR A 271 8.36 -21.00 20.25
N GLN A 272 7.08 -21.10 19.96
CA GLN A 272 6.20 -22.22 20.36
C GLN A 272 6.01 -23.25 19.25
N GLY A 273 6.63 -23.05 18.07
CA GLY A 273 6.46 -23.94 16.92
C GLY A 273 5.06 -23.85 16.28
N VAL A 274 4.32 -22.75 16.50
CA VAL A 274 2.98 -22.51 15.96
C VAL A 274 3.09 -21.68 14.69
N VAL A 275 2.59 -22.18 13.58
CA VAL A 275 2.47 -21.43 12.31
C VAL A 275 1.10 -20.77 12.28
N VAL A 276 1.08 -19.48 12.02
CA VAL A 276 -0.16 -18.72 11.81
C VAL A 276 -0.65 -18.97 10.39
N ASP A 277 -1.83 -19.54 10.28
CA ASP A 277 -2.52 -19.87 9.02
C ASP A 277 -3.94 -19.27 8.96
N ASP A 278 -4.29 -18.43 9.94
CA ASP A 278 -5.56 -17.72 10.06
C ASP A 278 -5.35 -16.38 10.78
N LEU A 279 -6.00 -15.33 10.30
CA LEU A 279 -5.95 -13.98 10.93
C LEU A 279 -6.64 -13.94 12.30
N SER A 280 -7.60 -14.82 12.57
CA SER A 280 -8.20 -14.90 13.90
C SER A 280 -7.20 -15.34 14.97
N THR A 281 -6.28 -16.23 14.62
CA THR A 281 -5.15 -16.64 15.47
C THR A 281 -4.20 -15.45 15.72
N ALA A 282 -3.97 -14.59 14.71
CA ALA A 282 -3.15 -13.40 14.87
C ALA A 282 -3.70 -12.43 15.94
N ALA A 283 -5.01 -12.38 16.17
CA ALA A 283 -5.61 -11.56 17.22
C ALA A 283 -5.09 -11.93 18.64
N ALA A 284 -4.61 -13.16 18.84
CA ALA A 284 -4.07 -13.61 20.12
C ALA A 284 -2.79 -12.85 20.52
N THR A 285 -2.03 -12.27 19.54
CA THR A 285 -0.86 -11.45 19.85
C THR A 285 -1.20 -10.20 20.65
N LEU A 286 -2.42 -9.70 20.54
CA LEU A 286 -2.89 -8.50 21.26
C LEU A 286 -3.55 -8.80 22.61
N SER A 287 -3.68 -10.07 22.99
CA SER A 287 -4.34 -10.47 24.25
C SER A 287 -3.66 -9.94 25.51
N PRO A 288 -2.34 -9.81 25.60
CA PRO A 288 -1.67 -9.25 26.78
C PRO A 288 -2.05 -7.81 27.10
N ILE A 289 -2.28 -6.95 26.07
CA ILE A 289 -2.73 -5.55 26.27
C ILE A 289 -4.26 -5.45 26.33
N LEU A 290 -4.96 -6.10 25.39
CA LEU A 290 -6.38 -5.90 25.19
C LEU A 290 -7.27 -6.93 25.94
N GLY A 291 -6.65 -7.94 26.54
CA GLY A 291 -7.35 -8.99 27.29
C GLY A 291 -8.41 -9.68 26.42
N SER A 292 -9.59 -9.95 27.00
CA SER A 292 -10.72 -10.58 26.30
C SER A 292 -11.31 -9.75 25.15
N ALA A 293 -10.98 -8.45 25.06
CA ALA A 293 -11.44 -7.58 23.98
C ALA A 293 -10.54 -7.65 22.73
N ALA A 294 -9.39 -8.34 22.79
CA ALA A 294 -8.41 -8.41 21.71
C ALA A 294 -9.04 -8.83 20.37
N THR A 295 -9.77 -9.94 20.36
CA THR A 295 -10.40 -10.47 19.15
C THR A 295 -11.45 -9.49 18.58
N LEU A 296 -12.26 -8.86 19.43
CA LEU A 296 -13.25 -7.88 18.97
C LEU A 296 -12.60 -6.64 18.36
N ILE A 297 -11.61 -6.06 19.04
CA ILE A 297 -10.91 -4.86 18.58
C ILE A 297 -10.15 -5.15 17.30
N PHE A 298 -9.45 -6.30 17.23
CA PHE A 298 -8.75 -6.75 16.04
C PHE A 298 -9.72 -6.92 14.85
N ALA A 299 -10.86 -7.58 15.05
CA ALA A 299 -11.84 -7.81 13.98
C ALA A 299 -12.47 -6.49 13.48
N VAL A 300 -12.78 -5.55 14.38
CA VAL A 300 -13.28 -4.22 13.98
C VAL A 300 -12.22 -3.47 13.17
N ALA A 301 -10.96 -3.47 13.62
CA ALA A 301 -9.88 -2.82 12.90
C ALA A 301 -9.61 -3.48 11.54
N LEU A 302 -9.66 -4.81 11.47
CA LEU A 302 -9.52 -5.57 10.22
C LEU A 302 -10.65 -5.25 9.23
N LEU A 303 -11.90 -5.11 9.72
CA LEU A 303 -13.04 -4.71 8.90
C LEU A 303 -12.84 -3.31 8.32
N LEU A 304 -12.47 -2.36 9.17
CA LEU A 304 -12.27 -0.98 8.76
C LEU A 304 -11.06 -0.84 7.82
N ALA A 305 -9.96 -1.55 8.09
CA ALA A 305 -8.81 -1.62 7.21
C ALA A 305 -9.21 -2.21 5.84
N GLY A 306 -9.87 -3.37 5.81
CA GLY A 306 -10.30 -4.01 4.57
C GLY A 306 -11.26 -3.15 3.75
N LEU A 307 -12.22 -2.47 4.39
CA LEU A 307 -13.12 -1.53 3.71
C LEU A 307 -12.36 -0.31 3.14
N SER A 308 -11.46 0.27 3.94
CA SER A 308 -10.65 1.41 3.49
C SER A 308 -9.80 1.05 2.29
N SER A 309 -9.04 -0.04 2.43
CA SER A 309 -8.09 -0.48 1.38
C SER A 309 -8.82 -0.99 0.14
N SER A 310 -10.02 -1.57 0.28
CA SER A 310 -10.89 -1.91 -0.87
C SER A 310 -11.27 -0.65 -1.67
N VAL A 311 -11.56 0.46 -0.99
CA VAL A 311 -11.88 1.73 -1.66
C VAL A 311 -10.65 2.29 -2.38
N THR A 312 -9.47 2.32 -1.73
CA THR A 312 -8.24 2.81 -2.36
C THR A 312 -7.80 1.91 -3.53
N ALA A 313 -7.94 0.59 -3.43
CA ALA A 313 -7.72 -0.33 -4.55
C ALA A 313 -8.69 -0.07 -5.71
N GLY A 314 -9.96 0.19 -5.41
CA GLY A 314 -10.95 0.59 -6.42
C GLY A 314 -10.59 1.91 -7.10
N MET A 315 -10.15 2.93 -6.35
CA MET A 315 -9.65 4.20 -6.90
C MET A 315 -8.43 3.98 -7.80
N ALA A 316 -7.45 3.19 -7.36
CA ALA A 316 -6.28 2.85 -8.16
C ALA A 316 -6.67 2.14 -9.48
N ALA A 317 -7.63 1.22 -9.43
CA ALA A 317 -8.16 0.56 -10.62
C ALA A 317 -8.84 1.55 -11.58
N GLY A 318 -9.61 2.49 -11.03
CA GLY A 318 -10.22 3.57 -11.80
C GLY A 318 -9.18 4.47 -12.47
N THR A 319 -8.15 4.90 -11.71
CA THR A 319 -7.02 5.69 -12.21
C THR A 319 -6.28 4.98 -13.36
N ILE A 320 -5.95 3.70 -13.18
CA ILE A 320 -5.27 2.90 -14.21
C ILE A 320 -6.16 2.74 -15.44
N SER A 321 -7.45 2.48 -15.23
CA SER A 321 -8.42 2.34 -16.31
C SER A 321 -8.59 3.64 -17.11
N ALA A 322 -8.82 4.78 -16.44
CA ALA A 322 -8.90 6.10 -17.08
C ALA A 322 -7.60 6.42 -17.85
N GLY A 323 -6.45 6.18 -17.24
CA GLY A 323 -5.15 6.39 -17.85
C GLY A 323 -4.93 5.54 -19.13
N MET A 324 -5.49 4.33 -19.26
CA MET A 324 -5.45 3.56 -20.50
C MET A 324 -6.11 4.31 -21.69
N PHE A 325 -7.05 5.20 -21.40
CA PHE A 325 -7.72 6.03 -22.40
C PHE A 325 -7.13 7.44 -22.50
N GLY A 326 -6.20 7.80 -21.59
CA GLY A 326 -5.59 9.13 -21.52
C GLY A 326 -6.49 10.15 -20.85
N GLU A 327 -7.32 9.69 -19.91
CA GLU A 327 -8.27 10.48 -19.13
C GLU A 327 -7.80 10.56 -17.67
N GLU A 328 -8.10 11.66 -17.00
CA GLU A 328 -7.94 11.79 -15.55
C GLU A 328 -9.01 10.94 -14.82
N TYR A 329 -8.72 10.49 -13.61
CA TYR A 329 -9.68 9.74 -12.82
C TYR A 329 -10.85 10.61 -12.39
N ASP A 330 -12.05 10.21 -12.79
CA ASP A 330 -13.34 10.68 -12.26
C ASP A 330 -14.30 9.49 -12.15
N ILE A 331 -14.81 9.22 -10.95
CA ILE A 331 -15.72 8.09 -10.72
C ILE A 331 -17.03 8.21 -11.54
N HIS A 332 -17.39 9.41 -11.98
CA HIS A 332 -18.57 9.67 -12.81
C HIS A 332 -18.31 9.39 -14.28
N ASP A 333 -17.05 9.32 -14.70
CA ASP A 333 -16.69 8.97 -16.06
C ASP A 333 -16.77 7.47 -16.30
N ARG A 334 -17.17 7.11 -17.54
CA ARG A 334 -17.43 5.73 -17.89
C ARG A 334 -16.21 4.82 -17.73
N HIS A 335 -15.01 5.26 -18.15
CA HIS A 335 -13.82 4.42 -18.09
C HIS A 335 -13.34 4.20 -16.65
N SER A 336 -13.43 5.22 -15.81
CA SER A 336 -13.13 5.10 -14.38
C SER A 336 -14.12 4.18 -13.68
N SER A 337 -15.43 4.43 -13.83
CA SER A 337 -16.49 3.67 -13.15
C SER A 337 -16.53 2.21 -13.58
N VAL A 338 -16.36 1.92 -14.88
CA VAL A 338 -16.27 0.55 -15.38
C VAL A 338 -14.98 -0.13 -14.86
N GLY A 339 -13.84 0.58 -14.82
CA GLY A 339 -12.61 0.07 -14.26
C GLY A 339 -12.77 -0.32 -12.78
N VAL A 340 -13.37 0.53 -11.96
CA VAL A 340 -13.70 0.22 -10.57
C VAL A 340 -14.61 -1.01 -10.45
N ALA A 341 -15.72 -1.02 -11.19
CA ALA A 341 -16.70 -2.11 -11.11
C ALA A 341 -16.12 -3.46 -11.55
N LEU A 342 -15.34 -3.48 -12.63
CA LEU A 342 -14.66 -4.70 -13.09
C LEU A 342 -13.61 -5.20 -12.10
N CYS A 343 -12.78 -4.30 -11.54
CA CYS A 343 -11.79 -4.67 -10.56
C CYS A 343 -12.43 -5.30 -9.32
N MET A 344 -13.39 -4.60 -8.72
CA MET A 344 -14.08 -5.07 -7.51
C MET A 344 -14.91 -6.32 -7.77
N GLY A 345 -15.55 -6.43 -8.96
CA GLY A 345 -16.27 -7.63 -9.38
C GLY A 345 -15.36 -8.85 -9.52
N LEU A 346 -14.22 -8.70 -10.21
CA LEU A 346 -13.23 -9.76 -10.36
C LEU A 346 -12.59 -10.15 -9.03
N ALA A 347 -12.27 -9.17 -8.18
CA ALA A 347 -11.74 -9.40 -6.83
C ALA A 347 -12.73 -10.18 -5.96
N THR A 348 -14.01 -9.76 -5.94
CA THR A 348 -15.06 -10.47 -5.21
C THR A 348 -15.26 -11.88 -5.75
N LEU A 349 -15.28 -12.06 -7.06
CA LEU A 349 -15.37 -13.39 -7.68
C LEU A 349 -14.19 -14.29 -7.28
N ALA A 350 -12.97 -13.74 -7.29
CA ALA A 350 -11.79 -14.48 -6.83
C ALA A 350 -11.92 -14.93 -5.37
N CYS A 351 -12.44 -14.07 -4.48
CA CYS A 351 -12.71 -14.43 -3.08
C CYS A 351 -13.68 -15.63 -2.94
N LEU A 352 -14.65 -15.77 -3.85
CA LEU A 352 -15.59 -16.90 -3.81
C LEU A 352 -14.93 -18.23 -4.18
N LEU A 353 -13.80 -18.19 -4.90
CA LEU A 353 -13.06 -19.34 -5.37
C LEU A 353 -11.89 -19.72 -4.43
N VAL A 354 -11.49 -18.83 -3.53
CA VAL A 354 -10.41 -19.09 -2.57
C VAL A 354 -10.88 -20.10 -1.50
N GLU A 355 -10.15 -21.20 -1.35
CA GLU A 355 -10.42 -22.23 -0.33
C GLU A 355 -9.74 -21.88 1.00
N ASN A 356 -8.46 -21.50 0.96
CA ASN A 356 -7.69 -21.07 2.12
C ASN A 356 -7.52 -19.54 2.10
N THR A 357 -8.24 -18.84 2.96
CA THR A 357 -8.30 -17.39 3.02
C THR A 357 -6.96 -16.75 3.36
N PHE A 358 -6.21 -17.33 4.30
CA PHE A 358 -4.90 -16.81 4.70
C PHE A 358 -3.87 -16.95 3.58
N GLN A 359 -3.82 -18.11 2.93
CA GLN A 359 -2.97 -18.30 1.76
C GLN A 359 -3.38 -17.39 0.60
N GLY A 360 -4.68 -17.16 0.41
CA GLY A 360 -5.19 -16.20 -0.57
C GLY A 360 -4.66 -14.80 -0.33
N LEU A 361 -4.63 -14.33 0.92
CA LEU A 361 -4.02 -13.05 1.29
C LEU A 361 -2.52 -13.02 0.96
N VAL A 362 -1.76 -14.01 1.39
CA VAL A 362 -0.30 -14.08 1.17
C VAL A 362 0.05 -14.14 -0.32
N LEU A 363 -0.65 -14.97 -1.09
CA LEU A 363 -0.39 -15.13 -2.53
C LEU A 363 -0.76 -13.89 -3.32
N SER A 364 -1.85 -13.19 -2.95
CA SER A 364 -2.22 -11.93 -3.61
C SER A 364 -1.11 -10.89 -3.50
N GLN A 365 -0.48 -10.79 -2.33
CA GLN A 365 0.64 -9.87 -2.12
C GLN A 365 1.91 -10.32 -2.87
N ALA A 366 2.17 -11.62 -2.96
CA ALA A 366 3.27 -12.14 -3.78
C ALA A 366 3.10 -11.81 -5.26
N LEU A 367 1.86 -11.81 -5.79
CA LEU A 367 1.57 -11.39 -7.16
C LEU A 367 1.88 -9.90 -7.41
N LEU A 368 1.69 -9.04 -6.40
CA LEU A 368 2.09 -7.62 -6.47
C LEU A 368 3.60 -7.48 -6.69
N SER A 369 4.39 -8.29 -5.98
CA SER A 369 5.85 -8.29 -6.14
C SER A 369 6.29 -8.62 -7.56
N LEU A 370 5.60 -9.53 -8.25
CA LEU A 370 5.90 -9.89 -9.65
C LEU A 370 5.67 -8.73 -10.63
N GLN A 371 4.70 -7.88 -10.36
CA GLN A 371 4.39 -6.72 -11.20
C GLN A 371 5.32 -5.52 -10.94
N LEU A 372 5.90 -5.42 -9.74
CA LEU A 372 6.75 -4.30 -9.33
C LEU A 372 7.87 -3.94 -10.31
N PRO A 373 8.68 -4.87 -10.87
CA PRO A 373 9.70 -4.54 -11.85
C PRO A 373 9.17 -3.73 -13.03
N ILE A 374 7.98 -4.11 -13.54
CA ILE A 374 7.36 -3.43 -14.68
C ILE A 374 7.03 -1.98 -14.31
N THR A 375 6.42 -1.74 -13.15
CA THR A 375 6.12 -0.39 -12.66
C THR A 375 7.38 0.42 -12.41
N ILE A 376 8.40 -0.15 -11.75
CA ILE A 376 9.66 0.53 -11.44
C ILE A 376 10.37 0.99 -12.71
N PHE A 377 10.57 0.10 -13.67
CA PHE A 377 11.27 0.46 -14.91
C PHE A 377 10.45 1.44 -15.77
N THR A 378 9.12 1.36 -15.75
CA THR A 378 8.24 2.35 -16.37
C THR A 378 8.44 3.73 -15.74
N GLN A 379 8.42 3.81 -14.42
CA GLN A 379 8.63 5.04 -13.67
C GLN A 379 10.02 5.64 -13.94
N ILE A 380 11.09 4.83 -13.90
CA ILE A 380 12.44 5.28 -14.23
C ILE A 380 12.49 5.86 -15.64
N ARG A 381 11.91 5.19 -16.63
CA ARG A 381 11.90 5.65 -18.02
C ARG A 381 11.20 7.00 -18.19
N LEU A 382 10.13 7.24 -17.46
CA LEU A 382 9.39 8.51 -17.48
C LEU A 382 10.17 9.60 -16.78
N THR A 383 10.59 9.38 -15.53
CA THR A 383 11.17 10.42 -14.68
C THR A 383 12.63 10.75 -14.99
N SER A 384 13.38 9.85 -15.69
CA SER A 384 14.71 10.15 -16.21
C SER A 384 14.68 10.94 -17.52
N SER A 385 13.54 11.01 -18.21
CA SER A 385 13.41 11.63 -19.52
C SER A 385 13.31 13.15 -19.43
N LYS A 386 14.25 13.87 -20.01
CA LYS A 386 14.13 15.33 -20.14
C LYS A 386 12.97 15.76 -21.04
N HIS A 387 12.50 14.89 -21.93
CA HIS A 387 11.32 15.16 -22.76
C HIS A 387 10.02 15.17 -21.93
N VAL A 388 9.95 14.33 -20.90
CA VAL A 388 8.78 14.24 -20.01
C VAL A 388 8.90 15.26 -18.87
N MET A 389 10.02 15.26 -18.16
CA MET A 389 10.23 16.02 -16.91
C MET A 389 10.86 17.40 -17.11
N GLY A 390 11.31 17.72 -18.32
CA GLY A 390 12.04 18.96 -18.58
C GLY A 390 13.28 19.11 -17.69
N ARG A 391 13.34 20.20 -16.95
CA ARG A 391 14.43 20.50 -16.00
C ARG A 391 14.31 19.73 -14.67
N TYR A 392 13.18 19.09 -14.41
CA TYR A 392 12.95 18.26 -13.23
C TYR A 392 13.29 16.79 -13.45
N ALA A 393 13.92 16.42 -14.58
CA ALA A 393 14.41 15.07 -14.80
C ALA A 393 15.32 14.62 -13.65
N ASN A 394 15.19 13.35 -13.26
CA ASN A 394 15.95 12.76 -12.17
C ASN A 394 17.45 13.00 -12.30
N SER A 395 18.12 13.21 -11.16
CA SER A 395 19.58 13.23 -11.10
C SER A 395 20.19 11.86 -11.45
N PRO A 396 21.46 11.79 -11.86
CA PRO A 396 22.14 10.51 -12.07
C PRO A 396 22.13 9.60 -10.84
N LEU A 397 22.26 10.19 -9.65
CA LEU A 397 22.20 9.44 -8.37
C LEU A 397 20.81 8.86 -8.14
N THR A 398 19.75 9.65 -8.32
CA THR A 398 18.36 9.19 -8.19
C THR A 398 18.09 8.04 -9.17
N ASN A 399 18.52 8.17 -10.42
CA ASN A 399 18.35 7.09 -11.40
C ASN A 399 19.13 5.83 -11.02
N ALA A 400 20.34 5.95 -10.49
CA ALA A 400 21.14 4.82 -10.04
C ALA A 400 20.46 4.10 -8.86
N LEU A 401 19.91 4.83 -7.90
CA LEU A 401 19.17 4.26 -6.75
C LEU A 401 17.88 3.55 -7.19
N LEU A 402 17.10 4.17 -8.08
CA LEU A 402 15.89 3.57 -8.63
C LEU A 402 16.21 2.31 -9.47
N LEU A 403 17.28 2.36 -10.27
CA LEU A 403 17.72 1.19 -11.04
C LEU A 403 18.17 0.06 -10.11
N ALA A 404 18.93 0.37 -9.06
CA ALA A 404 19.31 -0.61 -8.04
C ALA A 404 18.06 -1.25 -7.40
N THR A 405 17.06 -0.43 -7.05
CA THR A 405 15.76 -0.91 -6.55
C THR A 405 15.11 -1.90 -7.54
N GLY A 406 15.00 -1.53 -8.83
CA GLY A 406 14.39 -2.39 -9.84
C GLY A 406 15.15 -3.70 -10.04
N VAL A 407 16.49 -3.66 -10.04
CA VAL A 407 17.34 -4.86 -10.16
C VAL A 407 17.19 -5.77 -8.93
N VAL A 408 17.21 -5.22 -7.72
CA VAL A 408 17.07 -5.99 -6.48
C VAL A 408 15.69 -6.67 -6.40
N VAL A 409 14.60 -5.94 -6.70
CA VAL A 409 13.25 -6.52 -6.73
C VAL A 409 13.17 -7.64 -7.77
N THR A 410 13.72 -7.43 -8.96
CA THR A 410 13.75 -8.45 -10.01
C THR A 410 14.53 -9.68 -9.57
N ALA A 411 15.71 -9.48 -8.96
CA ALA A 411 16.54 -10.58 -8.45
C ALA A 411 15.81 -11.37 -7.35
N ILE A 412 15.18 -10.70 -6.39
CA ILE A 412 14.38 -11.35 -5.34
C ILE A 412 13.28 -12.20 -5.98
N ASN A 413 12.51 -11.65 -6.92
CA ASN A 413 11.43 -12.39 -7.59
C ASN A 413 11.97 -13.59 -8.36
N VAL A 414 13.07 -13.46 -9.12
CA VAL A 414 13.68 -14.56 -9.87
C VAL A 414 14.18 -15.66 -8.93
N VAL A 415 14.91 -15.29 -7.87
CA VAL A 415 15.40 -16.26 -6.88
C VAL A 415 14.22 -16.97 -6.20
N SER A 416 13.17 -16.23 -5.85
CA SER A 416 11.98 -16.81 -5.21
C SER A 416 11.15 -17.73 -6.12
N LEU A 417 11.19 -17.53 -7.44
CA LEU A 417 10.51 -18.40 -8.40
C LEU A 417 11.31 -19.66 -8.77
N LEU A 418 12.63 -19.62 -8.60
CA LEU A 418 13.54 -20.74 -8.94
C LEU A 418 13.85 -21.65 -7.74
N GLY A 419 13.68 -21.16 -6.51
CA GLY A 419 13.96 -21.89 -5.26
C GLY A 419 12.74 -22.33 -4.54
#